data_bc394dc6e633ed2fa7a7176a3382e411
#
_entry.id   bc394dc6e633ed2fa7a7176a3382e411
#
_cell.length_a   1.000
_cell.length_b   1.000
_cell.length_c   1.000
_cell.angle_alpha   90.00
_cell.angle_beta   90.00
_cell.angle_gamma   90.00
#
_symmetry.space_group_name_H-M   'P 1'
#
loop_
_entity.id
_entity.type
_entity.pdbx_description
1 polymer ?
#
loop_
_entity_poly.entity_id
_entity_poly.type
_entity_poly.pdbx_seq_one_letter_code
_entity_poly.pdbx_strand_id
1 'polypeptide(L)'
;MQLFIALPTKADTWRYAIEESLTDIQGVYASRFKKIIEENSTHKVLLYPFGTLGESTDLLEQAQAGLLQFVDQSPGFIGTLIPEAQVFLLPYVLPEKHSEIAYFFKHSKTIHQTFHKLYGEQDLELLTMFPEGNVAITTREVFRSKAGLSGMKIRVMSSPLLIETYKAFGAVPTPLPTGEIFGALQTNMIQGQENPWFYLESAKLYEVSNVITEIGHNLYTTAVMANKKFYESSTLADQALISRATKAATDFIIEYQRELEVSAKLTIKKSKPNVQYITLTDAEREPFRQSAKKVQSKFIEATGPSGKAILKQLKEDLNDAKNR
;
A
#
# COMPACT_ATOMS: atom_id res chain seq x y z
N MET A 1 -4.07 -27.21 -41.94
CA MET A 1 -4.87 -26.55 -40.91
C MET A 1 -4.83 -27.47 -39.69
N GLN A 2 -3.83 -27.28 -38.79
CA GLN A 2 -3.72 -28.06 -37.54
C GLN A 2 -4.70 -27.49 -36.54
N LEU A 3 -5.71 -28.28 -36.18
CA LEU A 3 -6.62 -27.98 -35.10
C LEU A 3 -5.82 -28.11 -33.79
N PHE A 4 -5.44 -27.01 -33.18
CA PHE A 4 -4.99 -27.00 -31.79
C PHE A 4 -6.22 -27.27 -30.89
N ILE A 5 -6.40 -28.53 -30.50
CA ILE A 5 -7.31 -28.89 -29.43
C ILE A 5 -6.64 -28.40 -28.15
N ALA A 6 -7.07 -27.25 -27.66
CA ALA A 6 -6.73 -26.80 -26.31
C ALA A 6 -7.29 -27.86 -25.34
N LEU A 7 -6.40 -28.60 -24.67
CA LEU A 7 -6.80 -29.46 -23.56
C LEU A 7 -7.50 -28.56 -22.51
N PRO A 8 -8.65 -29.01 -21.96
CA PRO A 8 -9.31 -28.24 -20.92
C PRO A 8 -8.34 -28.09 -19.74
N THR A 9 -7.99 -26.87 -19.40
CA THR A 9 -7.25 -26.58 -18.17
C THR A 9 -8.06 -27.10 -17.01
N LYS A 10 -7.43 -27.87 -16.11
CA LYS A 10 -8.08 -28.36 -14.90
C LYS A 10 -8.61 -27.16 -14.13
N ALA A 11 -9.88 -27.21 -13.74
CA ALA A 11 -10.50 -26.18 -12.93
C ALA A 11 -9.84 -26.16 -11.54
N ASP A 12 -9.15 -25.10 -11.19
CA ASP A 12 -8.55 -24.92 -9.88
C ASP A 12 -9.23 -23.78 -9.13
N THR A 13 -9.21 -23.87 -7.81
CA THR A 13 -9.66 -22.78 -6.93
C THR A 13 -8.44 -22.04 -6.39
N TRP A 14 -8.32 -20.78 -6.75
CA TRP A 14 -7.25 -19.90 -6.30
C TRP A 14 -7.71 -19.05 -5.12
N ARG A 15 -6.91 -18.98 -4.09
CA ARG A 15 -7.17 -18.21 -2.87
C ARG A 15 -6.41 -16.90 -2.94
N TYR A 16 -7.12 -15.81 -2.73
CA TYR A 16 -6.54 -14.46 -2.75
C TYR A 16 -6.94 -13.70 -1.48
N ALA A 17 -5.96 -13.40 -0.65
CA ALA A 17 -6.15 -12.64 0.59
C ALA A 17 -5.71 -11.19 0.44
N ILE A 18 -6.44 -10.28 1.09
CA ILE A 18 -6.21 -8.84 1.07
C ILE A 18 -6.21 -8.27 2.49
N GLU A 19 -5.51 -7.15 2.69
CA GLU A 19 -5.39 -6.46 3.98
C GLU A 19 -6.57 -5.51 4.28
N GLU A 20 -7.59 -5.51 3.44
CA GLU A 20 -8.70 -4.56 3.47
C GLU A 20 -10.06 -5.25 3.31
N SER A 21 -11.13 -4.46 3.38
CA SER A 21 -12.47 -4.93 3.04
C SER A 21 -12.65 -5.11 1.51
N LEU A 22 -13.69 -5.84 1.10
CA LEU A 22 -13.99 -6.01 -0.34
C LEU A 22 -14.43 -4.72 -1.03
N THR A 23 -14.79 -3.69 -0.29
CA THR A 23 -15.21 -2.38 -0.82
C THR A 23 -14.09 -1.34 -0.85
N ASP A 24 -12.95 -1.64 -0.23
CA ASP A 24 -11.76 -0.80 -0.21
C ASP A 24 -10.89 -1.04 -1.47
N ILE A 25 -9.81 -0.33 -1.61
CA ILE A 25 -8.97 -0.32 -2.83
C ILE A 25 -8.49 -1.72 -3.21
N GLN A 26 -7.92 -2.47 -2.27
CA GLN A 26 -7.43 -3.82 -2.52
C GLN A 26 -8.60 -4.77 -2.87
N GLY A 27 -9.74 -4.63 -2.19
CA GLY A 27 -10.93 -5.45 -2.44
C GLY A 27 -11.53 -5.21 -3.82
N VAL A 28 -11.57 -3.97 -4.26
CA VAL A 28 -12.05 -3.60 -5.61
C VAL A 28 -11.07 -4.11 -6.67
N TYR A 29 -9.76 -3.98 -6.46
CA TYR A 29 -8.74 -4.56 -7.32
C TYR A 29 -8.92 -6.09 -7.42
N ALA A 30 -8.93 -6.79 -6.30
CA ALA A 30 -9.05 -8.24 -6.23
C ALA A 30 -10.37 -8.74 -6.87
N SER A 31 -11.49 -8.01 -6.68
CA SER A 31 -12.78 -8.32 -7.30
C SER A 31 -12.72 -8.20 -8.83
N ARG A 32 -12.02 -7.20 -9.35
CA ARG A 32 -11.81 -7.02 -10.78
C ARG A 32 -10.88 -8.10 -11.36
N PHE A 33 -9.79 -8.40 -10.68
CA PHE A 33 -8.89 -9.50 -11.02
C PHE A 33 -9.66 -10.83 -11.09
N LYS A 34 -10.41 -11.17 -10.02
CA LYS A 34 -11.28 -12.35 -9.96
C LYS A 34 -12.23 -12.43 -11.14
N LYS A 35 -12.93 -11.34 -11.44
CA LYS A 35 -13.89 -11.29 -12.55
C LYS A 35 -13.23 -11.67 -13.87
N ILE A 36 -12.05 -11.10 -14.16
CA ILE A 36 -11.33 -11.36 -15.42
C ILE A 36 -10.87 -12.83 -15.49
N ILE A 37 -10.36 -13.38 -14.40
CA ILE A 37 -9.96 -14.79 -14.33
C ILE A 37 -11.17 -15.71 -14.60
N GLU A 38 -12.28 -15.51 -13.89
CA GLU A 38 -13.45 -16.38 -13.98
C GLU A 38 -14.23 -16.27 -15.28
N GLU A 39 -14.19 -15.11 -15.96
CA GLU A 39 -14.80 -14.92 -17.27
C GLU A 39 -13.97 -15.54 -18.42
N ASN A 40 -12.66 -15.78 -18.21
CA ASN A 40 -11.74 -16.23 -19.25
C ASN A 40 -11.13 -17.60 -18.97
N SER A 41 -11.60 -18.32 -17.94
CA SER A 41 -11.15 -19.67 -17.61
C SER A 41 -12.20 -20.45 -16.84
N THR A 42 -11.90 -21.70 -16.51
CA THR A 42 -12.69 -22.52 -15.59
C THR A 42 -12.28 -22.36 -14.13
N HIS A 43 -11.21 -21.61 -13.86
CA HIS A 43 -10.73 -21.35 -12.50
C HIS A 43 -11.73 -20.53 -11.69
N LYS A 44 -11.66 -20.69 -10.36
CA LYS A 44 -12.43 -19.90 -9.37
C LYS A 44 -11.45 -19.15 -8.48
N VAL A 45 -11.77 -17.90 -8.14
CA VAL A 45 -11.00 -17.10 -7.20
C VAL A 45 -11.83 -16.86 -5.95
N LEU A 46 -11.33 -17.31 -4.81
CA LEU A 46 -11.93 -17.04 -3.50
C LEU A 46 -11.18 -15.87 -2.86
N LEU A 47 -11.92 -14.80 -2.57
CA LEU A 47 -11.37 -13.62 -1.91
C LEU A 47 -11.53 -13.73 -0.39
N TYR A 48 -10.46 -13.42 0.32
CA TYR A 48 -10.41 -13.42 1.78
C TYR A 48 -10.06 -11.99 2.25
N PRO A 49 -11.06 -11.20 2.68
CA PRO A 49 -10.83 -9.85 3.19
C PRO A 49 -10.14 -9.87 4.55
N PHE A 50 -9.65 -8.71 4.96
CA PHE A 50 -9.01 -8.48 6.26
C PHE A 50 -9.73 -9.17 7.43
N GLY A 51 -8.96 -9.76 8.33
CA GLY A 51 -9.46 -10.45 9.53
C GLY A 51 -10.02 -11.86 9.28
N THR A 52 -10.09 -12.31 8.02
CA THR A 52 -10.61 -13.67 7.70
C THR A 52 -9.58 -14.77 7.96
N LEU A 53 -8.31 -14.51 7.66
CA LEU A 53 -7.21 -15.48 7.74
C LEU A 53 -6.07 -15.03 8.66
N GLY A 54 -6.27 -13.98 9.43
CA GLY A 54 -5.29 -13.41 10.35
C GLY A 54 -4.92 -11.96 10.01
N GLU A 55 -3.82 -11.50 10.59
CA GLU A 55 -3.21 -10.19 10.36
C GLU A 55 -2.26 -10.22 9.13
N SER A 56 -1.76 -9.07 8.72
CA SER A 56 -0.91 -8.92 7.52
C SER A 56 0.29 -9.87 7.46
N THR A 57 0.95 -10.11 8.60
CA THR A 57 2.07 -11.05 8.68
C THR A 57 1.65 -12.49 8.46
N ASP A 58 0.48 -12.89 8.97
CA ASP A 58 -0.07 -14.24 8.79
C ASP A 58 -0.39 -14.51 7.31
N LEU A 59 -0.94 -13.49 6.61
CA LEU A 59 -1.24 -13.60 5.18
C LEU A 59 0.04 -13.80 4.35
N LEU A 60 1.12 -13.09 4.69
CA LEU A 60 2.40 -13.21 4.02
C LEU A 60 3.00 -14.62 4.17
N GLU A 61 3.03 -15.13 5.39
CA GLU A 61 3.53 -16.49 5.69
C GLU A 61 2.71 -17.55 4.95
N GLN A 62 1.38 -17.39 4.91
CA GLN A 62 0.49 -18.30 4.16
C GLN A 62 0.76 -18.25 2.65
N ALA A 63 1.04 -17.07 2.09
CA ALA A 63 1.39 -16.92 0.69
C ALA A 63 2.74 -17.59 0.38
N GLN A 64 3.77 -17.38 1.20
CA GLN A 64 5.07 -18.05 1.05
C GLN A 64 4.94 -19.58 1.15
N ALA A 65 4.11 -20.08 2.08
CA ALA A 65 3.84 -21.50 2.25
C ALA A 65 2.98 -22.13 1.12
N GLY A 66 2.43 -21.32 0.19
CA GLY A 66 1.57 -21.78 -0.91
C GLY A 66 0.14 -22.12 -0.49
N LEU A 67 -0.27 -21.72 0.71
CA LEU A 67 -1.66 -21.84 1.17
C LEU A 67 -2.56 -20.82 0.48
N LEU A 68 -2.00 -19.65 0.12
CA LEU A 68 -2.62 -18.62 -0.71
C LEU A 68 -1.90 -18.59 -2.06
N GLN A 69 -2.67 -18.47 -3.13
CA GLN A 69 -2.13 -18.26 -4.48
C GLN A 69 -1.76 -16.80 -4.70
N PHE A 70 -2.55 -15.86 -4.12
CA PHE A 70 -2.32 -14.42 -4.23
C PHE A 70 -2.48 -13.75 -2.87
N VAL A 71 -1.74 -12.66 -2.69
CA VAL A 71 -1.83 -11.79 -1.51
C VAL A 71 -1.50 -10.35 -1.88
N ASP A 72 -2.24 -9.40 -1.29
CA ASP A 72 -1.89 -7.98 -1.32
C ASP A 72 -1.22 -7.59 -0.01
N GLN A 73 -0.19 -6.76 -0.09
CA GLN A 73 0.46 -6.25 1.11
C GLN A 73 1.15 -4.91 0.92
N SER A 74 1.02 -4.05 1.94
CA SER A 74 1.74 -2.78 2.01
C SER A 74 3.24 -2.99 2.28
N PRO A 75 4.14 -2.14 1.70
CA PRO A 75 5.54 -2.05 2.09
C PRO A 75 5.78 -1.85 3.58
N GLY A 76 4.78 -1.36 4.32
CA GLY A 76 4.84 -1.19 5.77
C GLY A 76 4.87 -2.50 6.56
N PHE A 77 4.42 -3.59 5.98
CA PHE A 77 4.48 -4.93 6.58
C PHE A 77 5.56 -5.78 5.91
N ILE A 78 5.58 -5.88 4.59
CA ILE A 78 6.58 -6.69 3.88
C ILE A 78 8.00 -6.18 4.08
N GLY A 79 8.19 -4.91 4.48
CA GLY A 79 9.48 -4.33 4.79
C GLY A 79 10.25 -4.99 5.95
N THR A 80 9.60 -5.87 6.71
CA THR A 80 10.28 -6.74 7.69
C THR A 80 11.00 -7.90 7.01
N LEU A 81 10.48 -8.38 5.89
CA LEU A 81 11.04 -9.46 5.07
C LEU A 81 11.97 -8.92 3.96
N ILE A 82 11.54 -7.84 3.31
CA ILE A 82 12.29 -7.14 2.24
C ILE A 82 12.52 -5.69 2.69
N PRO A 83 13.60 -5.41 3.45
CA PRO A 83 13.85 -4.07 3.99
C PRO A 83 13.87 -2.96 2.93
N GLU A 84 14.30 -3.27 1.72
CA GLU A 84 14.32 -2.35 0.59
C GLU A 84 12.92 -1.89 0.15
N ALA A 85 11.87 -2.69 0.37
CA ALA A 85 10.50 -2.31 0.02
C ALA A 85 10.05 -1.04 0.76
N GLN A 86 10.65 -0.75 1.92
CA GLN A 86 10.39 0.47 2.66
C GLN A 86 10.78 1.76 1.91
N VAL A 87 11.48 1.67 0.76
CA VAL A 87 11.77 2.84 -0.10
C VAL A 87 10.48 3.58 -0.51
N PHE A 88 9.36 2.86 -0.67
CA PHE A 88 8.05 3.43 -0.98
C PHE A 88 7.38 4.15 0.21
N LEU A 89 7.91 3.98 1.43
CA LEU A 89 7.48 4.68 2.64
C LEU A 89 8.30 5.93 2.95
N LEU A 90 9.33 6.22 2.14
CA LEU A 90 10.14 7.41 2.32
C LEU A 90 9.28 8.67 2.13
N PRO A 91 9.23 9.55 3.14
CA PRO A 91 8.37 10.72 3.05
C PRO A 91 8.83 11.69 1.96
N TYR A 92 7.87 12.26 1.23
CA TYR A 92 8.06 13.24 0.15
C TYR A 92 8.89 12.72 -1.03
N VAL A 93 8.92 11.41 -1.27
CA VAL A 93 9.65 10.82 -2.42
C VAL A 93 8.70 10.55 -3.57
N LEU A 94 7.54 9.94 -3.31
CA LEU A 94 6.55 9.64 -4.35
C LEU A 94 5.87 10.91 -4.87
N PRO A 95 5.38 10.93 -6.14
CA PRO A 95 4.80 12.11 -6.74
C PRO A 95 3.42 12.43 -6.18
N GLU A 96 3.01 13.69 -6.26
CA GLU A 96 1.68 14.16 -5.86
C GLU A 96 0.71 14.27 -7.06
N LYS A 97 1.24 14.47 -8.29
CA LYS A 97 0.40 14.62 -9.48
C LYS A 97 -0.06 13.30 -10.03
N HIS A 98 -1.34 13.18 -10.30
CA HIS A 98 -1.94 11.92 -10.78
C HIS A 98 -1.28 11.38 -12.06
N SER A 99 -0.98 12.22 -13.04
CA SER A 99 -0.31 11.77 -14.27
C SER A 99 1.08 11.18 -14.00
N GLU A 100 1.84 11.78 -13.09
CA GLU A 100 3.15 11.29 -12.66
C GLU A 100 3.00 9.96 -11.90
N ILE A 101 2.00 9.85 -10.99
CA ILE A 101 1.66 8.63 -10.25
C ILE A 101 1.31 7.50 -11.23
N ALA A 102 0.36 7.76 -12.15
CA ALA A 102 -0.09 6.75 -13.11
C ALA A 102 1.06 6.26 -14.00
N TYR A 103 1.90 7.17 -14.49
CA TYR A 103 3.06 6.80 -15.30
C TYR A 103 4.06 5.98 -14.50
N PHE A 104 4.40 6.42 -13.27
CA PHE A 104 5.36 5.74 -12.41
C PHE A 104 4.95 4.29 -12.15
N PHE A 105 3.74 4.04 -11.65
CA PHE A 105 3.32 2.68 -11.31
C PHE A 105 3.22 1.75 -12.54
N LYS A 106 2.96 2.31 -13.71
CA LYS A 106 2.88 1.53 -14.96
C LYS A 106 4.24 1.22 -15.59
N HIS A 107 5.27 2.06 -15.35
CA HIS A 107 6.52 2.01 -16.12
C HIS A 107 7.81 1.96 -15.28
N SER A 108 7.73 1.99 -13.96
CA SER A 108 8.90 2.02 -13.07
C SER A 108 9.74 0.75 -13.22
N LYS A 109 11.02 0.93 -13.55
CA LYS A 109 12.01 -0.16 -13.54
C LYS A 109 12.25 -0.67 -12.12
N THR A 110 12.17 0.22 -11.14
CA THR A 110 12.28 -0.14 -9.72
C THR A 110 11.24 -1.20 -9.38
N ILE A 111 9.97 -1.00 -9.74
CA ILE A 111 8.89 -1.96 -9.47
C ILE A 111 9.06 -3.24 -10.31
N HIS A 112 9.08 -3.09 -11.65
CA HIS A 112 8.93 -4.21 -12.57
C HIS A 112 10.21 -5.03 -12.82
N GLN A 113 11.37 -4.55 -12.40
CA GLN A 113 12.64 -5.27 -12.56
C GLN A 113 13.31 -5.53 -11.19
N THR A 114 13.57 -4.47 -10.42
CA THR A 114 14.35 -4.60 -9.18
C THR A 114 13.53 -5.31 -8.10
N PHE A 115 12.32 -4.85 -7.82
CA PHE A 115 11.47 -5.48 -6.81
C PHE A 115 10.94 -6.85 -7.25
N HIS A 116 10.63 -7.04 -8.52
CA HIS A 116 10.30 -8.37 -9.04
C HIS A 116 11.37 -9.42 -8.63
N LYS A 117 12.66 -9.08 -8.75
CA LYS A 117 13.75 -9.96 -8.31
C LYS A 117 13.78 -10.16 -6.79
N LEU A 118 13.69 -9.06 -6.00
CA LEU A 118 13.76 -9.13 -4.54
C LEU A 118 12.61 -9.95 -3.94
N TYR A 119 11.40 -9.78 -4.46
CA TYR A 119 10.25 -10.60 -4.05
C TYR A 119 10.44 -12.07 -4.44
N GLY A 120 11.01 -12.32 -5.62
CA GLY A 120 11.34 -13.67 -6.09
C GLY A 120 12.35 -14.40 -5.21
N GLU A 121 13.22 -13.69 -4.50
CA GLU A 121 14.14 -14.25 -3.50
C GLU A 121 13.45 -14.65 -2.19
N GLN A 122 12.18 -14.26 -2.02
CA GLN A 122 11.34 -14.54 -0.86
C GLN A 122 10.16 -15.48 -1.18
N ASP A 123 10.30 -16.33 -2.20
CA ASP A 123 9.26 -17.26 -2.67
C ASP A 123 7.94 -16.57 -3.11
N LEU A 124 8.03 -15.29 -3.50
CA LEU A 124 6.91 -14.47 -3.97
C LEU A 124 7.18 -13.98 -5.39
N GLU A 125 6.17 -13.99 -6.24
CA GLU A 125 6.16 -13.38 -7.57
C GLU A 125 5.45 -12.04 -7.49
N LEU A 126 6.18 -10.93 -7.63
CA LEU A 126 5.57 -9.60 -7.67
C LEU A 126 4.84 -9.40 -8.99
N LEU A 127 3.52 -9.33 -8.96
CA LEU A 127 2.68 -9.10 -10.13
C LEU A 127 2.58 -7.63 -10.50
N THR A 128 2.37 -6.77 -9.52
CA THR A 128 2.27 -5.32 -9.68
C THR A 128 2.38 -4.59 -8.34
N MET A 129 2.53 -3.27 -8.41
CA MET A 129 2.23 -2.36 -7.31
C MET A 129 1.28 -1.28 -7.81
N PHE A 130 0.45 -0.75 -6.92
CA PHE A 130 -0.45 0.36 -7.24
C PHE A 130 -0.60 1.34 -6.06
N PRO A 131 -0.99 2.61 -6.33
CA PRO A 131 -1.26 3.60 -5.29
C PRO A 131 -2.66 3.38 -4.72
N GLU A 132 -2.81 3.60 -3.42
CA GLU A 132 -4.11 3.56 -2.75
C GLU A 132 -4.63 4.95 -2.36
N GLY A 133 -3.79 5.97 -2.39
CA GLY A 133 -4.16 7.34 -2.14
C GLY A 133 -3.26 8.06 -1.15
N ASN A 134 -3.51 9.36 -1.01
CA ASN A 134 -2.73 10.20 -0.11
C ASN A 134 -2.99 9.86 1.35
N VAL A 135 -1.91 9.75 2.12
CA VAL A 135 -1.99 9.49 3.56
C VAL A 135 -2.35 10.76 4.31
N ALA A 136 -3.35 10.67 5.18
CA ALA A 136 -3.70 11.68 6.16
C ALA A 136 -3.44 11.18 7.59
N ILE A 137 -3.14 12.11 8.49
CA ILE A 137 -2.91 11.81 9.90
C ILE A 137 -4.16 12.23 10.67
N THR A 138 -4.79 11.29 11.38
CA THR A 138 -5.88 11.62 12.30
C THR A 138 -5.33 11.84 13.70
N THR A 139 -5.85 12.87 14.38
CA THR A 139 -5.48 13.19 15.78
C THR A 139 -6.68 13.69 16.57
N ARG A 140 -6.54 13.80 17.88
CA ARG A 140 -7.52 14.47 18.73
C ARG A 140 -7.30 15.99 18.79
N GLU A 141 -6.03 16.40 18.77
CA GLU A 141 -5.61 17.79 18.86
C GLU A 141 -5.06 18.28 17.51
N VAL A 142 -5.24 19.55 17.25
CA VAL A 142 -4.73 20.20 16.06
C VAL A 142 -3.21 20.27 16.11
N PHE A 143 -2.56 19.91 15.02
CA PHE A 143 -1.16 20.24 14.78
C PHE A 143 -0.97 20.88 13.40
N ARG A 144 -0.03 21.81 13.29
CA ARG A 144 0.39 22.44 12.04
C ARG A 144 1.94 22.51 11.91
N SER A 145 2.64 21.89 12.85
CA SER A 145 4.10 21.89 12.90
C SER A 145 4.61 20.64 13.62
N LYS A 146 5.90 20.38 13.50
CA LYS A 146 6.57 19.30 14.24
C LYS A 146 6.44 19.47 15.76
N ALA A 147 6.48 20.71 16.24
CA ALA A 147 6.27 20.99 17.67
C ALA A 147 4.88 20.56 18.13
N GLY A 148 3.86 20.71 17.29
CA GLY A 148 2.50 20.24 17.58
C GLY A 148 2.35 18.73 17.62
N LEU A 149 3.24 17.96 16.97
CA LEU A 149 3.29 16.49 17.07
C LEU A 149 4.13 16.00 18.26
N SER A 150 4.86 16.90 18.95
CA SER A 150 5.79 16.51 20.00
C SER A 150 5.06 15.79 21.13
N GLY A 151 5.53 14.57 21.43
CA GLY A 151 4.97 13.72 22.48
C GLY A 151 3.68 12.99 22.12
N MET A 152 3.03 13.27 20.97
CA MET A 152 1.86 12.52 20.52
C MET A 152 2.25 11.09 20.14
N LYS A 153 1.57 10.12 20.71
CA LYS A 153 1.69 8.71 20.32
C LYS A 153 0.91 8.51 19.02
N ILE A 154 1.64 8.37 17.93
CA ILE A 154 1.06 8.11 16.59
C ILE A 154 1.27 6.64 16.25
N ARG A 155 0.17 5.94 16.00
CA ARG A 155 0.25 4.55 15.51
C ARG A 155 0.87 4.53 14.12
N VAL A 156 1.77 3.60 13.95
CA VAL A 156 2.38 3.26 12.65
C VAL A 156 2.32 1.75 12.43
N MET A 157 2.46 1.31 11.18
CA MET A 157 2.70 -0.11 10.86
C MET A 157 4.02 -0.58 11.47
N SER A 158 4.25 -1.88 11.54
CA SER A 158 5.47 -2.50 12.11
C SER A 158 6.71 -2.30 11.22
N SER A 159 6.89 -1.10 10.68
CA SER A 159 7.99 -0.72 9.81
C SER A 159 9.03 0.09 10.57
N PRO A 160 10.29 -0.36 10.60
CA PRO A 160 11.40 0.41 11.17
C PRO A 160 11.51 1.82 10.56
N LEU A 161 11.28 1.96 9.25
CA LEU A 161 11.37 3.25 8.58
C LEU A 161 10.24 4.20 8.96
N LEU A 162 9.01 3.71 9.14
CA LEU A 162 7.90 4.53 9.64
C LEU A 162 8.16 5.00 11.08
N ILE A 163 8.74 4.14 11.92
CA ILE A 163 9.17 4.52 13.26
C ILE A 163 10.17 5.69 13.19
N GLU A 164 11.19 5.59 12.35
CA GLU A 164 12.18 6.67 12.17
C GLU A 164 11.56 7.94 11.55
N THR A 165 10.58 7.78 10.65
CA THR A 165 9.85 8.89 10.04
C THR A 165 9.11 9.70 11.09
N TYR A 166 8.29 9.04 11.91
CA TYR A 166 7.48 9.74 12.94
C TYR A 166 8.32 10.28 14.08
N LYS A 167 9.43 9.61 14.47
CA LYS A 167 10.44 10.22 15.35
C LYS A 167 11.04 11.49 14.76
N ALA A 168 11.40 11.49 13.49
CA ALA A 168 11.95 12.66 12.79
C ALA A 168 10.92 13.79 12.69
N PHE A 169 9.62 13.47 12.64
CA PHE A 169 8.53 14.44 12.68
C PHE A 169 8.23 14.96 14.10
N GLY A 170 8.81 14.35 15.13
CA GLY A 170 8.68 14.79 16.53
C GLY A 170 7.63 14.01 17.34
N ALA A 171 6.92 13.07 16.72
CA ALA A 171 5.95 12.21 17.40
C ALA A 171 6.61 11.05 18.16
N VAL A 172 5.81 10.34 18.96
CA VAL A 172 6.16 9.05 19.57
C VAL A 172 5.50 7.94 18.74
N PRO A 173 6.21 7.32 17.80
CA PRO A 173 5.63 6.24 16.99
C PRO A 173 5.33 5.03 17.86
N THR A 174 4.14 4.45 17.67
CA THR A 174 3.62 3.31 18.42
C THR A 174 3.19 2.24 17.42
N PRO A 175 4.04 1.23 17.12
CA PRO A 175 3.67 0.14 16.21
C PRO A 175 2.53 -0.69 16.80
N LEU A 176 1.46 -0.88 16.02
CA LEU A 176 0.31 -1.72 16.37
C LEU A 176 -0.25 -2.41 15.12
N PRO A 177 -0.78 -3.64 15.25
CA PRO A 177 -1.56 -4.29 14.22
C PRO A 177 -2.73 -3.43 13.74
N THR A 178 -3.19 -3.68 12.51
CA THR A 178 -4.28 -2.89 11.91
C THR A 178 -5.58 -3.03 12.69
N GLY A 179 -5.92 -4.22 13.17
CA GLY A 179 -7.14 -4.48 13.93
C GLY A 179 -7.21 -3.77 15.29
N GLU A 180 -6.08 -3.30 15.83
CA GLU A 180 -6.03 -2.64 17.14
C GLU A 180 -6.22 -1.11 17.06
N ILE A 181 -6.18 -0.49 15.87
CA ILE A 181 -6.14 0.98 15.71
C ILE A 181 -7.36 1.64 16.35
N PHE A 182 -8.57 1.18 16.02
CA PHE A 182 -9.81 1.81 16.50
C PHE A 182 -9.89 1.79 18.04
N GLY A 183 -9.66 0.62 18.66
CA GLY A 183 -9.68 0.45 20.11
C GLY A 183 -8.59 1.27 20.82
N ALA A 184 -7.39 1.34 20.24
CA ALA A 184 -6.29 2.12 20.79
C ALA A 184 -6.56 3.64 20.74
N LEU A 185 -7.21 4.14 19.67
CA LEU A 185 -7.68 5.52 19.58
C LEU A 185 -8.82 5.78 20.56
N GLN A 186 -9.79 4.87 20.67
CA GLN A 186 -10.95 5.01 21.55
C GLN A 186 -10.53 5.11 23.01
N THR A 187 -9.60 4.26 23.45
CA THR A 187 -9.07 4.21 24.81
C THR A 187 -7.98 5.24 25.10
N ASN A 188 -7.59 6.04 24.10
CA ASN A 188 -6.49 7.00 24.19
C ASN A 188 -5.12 6.37 24.50
N MET A 189 -4.94 5.09 24.15
CA MET A 189 -3.62 4.44 24.17
C MET A 189 -2.67 5.12 23.17
N ILE A 190 -3.22 5.54 22.01
CA ILE A 190 -2.59 6.40 21.02
C ILE A 190 -3.43 7.66 20.79
N GLN A 191 -2.78 8.76 20.38
CA GLN A 191 -3.45 10.03 20.12
C GLN A 191 -3.73 10.27 18.63
N GLY A 192 -3.16 9.44 17.77
CA GLY A 192 -3.37 9.53 16.33
C GLY A 192 -2.85 8.33 15.57
N GLN A 193 -3.10 8.32 14.27
CA GLN A 193 -2.63 7.32 13.32
C GLN A 193 -2.54 7.92 11.92
N GLU A 194 -1.95 7.19 10.97
CA GLU A 194 -1.90 7.54 9.55
C GLU A 194 -2.56 6.47 8.70
N ASN A 195 -3.36 6.87 7.73
CA ASN A 195 -3.93 6.01 6.71
C ASN A 195 -4.48 6.84 5.53
N PRO A 196 -4.72 6.24 4.35
CA PRO A 196 -5.42 6.91 3.27
C PRO A 196 -6.89 7.18 3.61
N TRP A 197 -7.49 8.14 2.92
CA TRP A 197 -8.82 8.65 3.22
C TRP A 197 -9.92 7.59 3.16
N PHE A 198 -9.86 6.68 2.20
CA PHE A 198 -10.86 5.61 2.11
C PHE A 198 -10.84 4.72 3.36
N TYR A 199 -9.63 4.42 3.89
CA TYR A 199 -9.49 3.60 5.09
C TYR A 199 -9.94 4.35 6.36
N LEU A 200 -9.74 5.67 6.43
CA LEU A 200 -10.30 6.50 7.52
C LEU A 200 -11.83 6.39 7.54
N GLU A 201 -12.46 6.25 6.38
CA GLU A 201 -13.92 6.13 6.22
C GLU A 201 -14.38 4.71 6.53
N SER A 202 -13.84 3.68 5.88
CA SER A 202 -14.28 2.30 5.99
C SER A 202 -14.07 1.72 7.39
N ALA A 203 -12.91 1.97 8.01
CA ALA A 203 -12.58 1.59 9.38
C ALA A 203 -13.14 2.56 10.43
N LYS A 204 -13.90 3.60 10.03
CA LYS A 204 -14.55 4.61 10.89
C LYS A 204 -13.59 5.32 11.86
N LEU A 205 -12.34 5.46 11.49
CA LEU A 205 -11.32 6.08 12.35
C LEU A 205 -11.62 7.56 12.64
N TYR A 206 -12.42 8.19 11.77
CA TYR A 206 -12.94 9.54 12.01
C TYR A 206 -13.87 9.63 13.22
N GLU A 207 -14.55 8.55 13.61
CA GLU A 207 -15.47 8.58 14.77
C GLU A 207 -14.72 8.80 16.09
N VAL A 208 -13.49 8.30 16.18
CA VAL A 208 -12.62 8.36 17.37
C VAL A 208 -11.50 9.41 17.25
N SER A 209 -11.56 10.29 16.24
CA SER A 209 -10.60 11.36 15.97
C SER A 209 -11.32 12.69 15.79
N ASN A 210 -10.70 13.82 16.10
CA ASN A 210 -11.31 15.16 15.96
C ASN A 210 -10.74 15.94 14.76
N VAL A 211 -9.54 15.60 14.35
CA VAL A 211 -8.77 16.32 13.33
C VAL A 211 -8.24 15.34 12.29
N ILE A 212 -8.30 15.70 11.02
CA ILE A 212 -7.65 14.99 9.92
C ILE A 212 -6.72 15.98 9.22
N THR A 213 -5.42 15.70 9.25
CA THR A 213 -4.38 16.59 8.73
C THR A 213 -3.67 15.95 7.55
N GLU A 214 -3.68 16.63 6.40
CA GLU A 214 -2.86 16.31 5.22
C GLU A 214 -1.55 17.08 5.28
N ILE A 215 -0.45 16.38 5.51
CA ILE A 215 0.89 16.95 5.44
C ILE A 215 1.59 16.62 4.11
N GLY A 216 0.97 15.81 3.25
CA GLY A 216 1.47 15.45 1.92
C GLY A 216 2.77 14.64 1.94
N HIS A 217 2.97 13.85 3.00
CA HIS A 217 4.25 13.17 3.21
C HIS A 217 4.37 11.84 2.49
N ASN A 218 3.25 11.16 2.23
CA ASN A 218 3.28 9.83 1.62
C ASN A 218 2.05 9.57 0.75
N LEU A 219 2.26 8.75 -0.27
CA LEU A 219 1.25 8.09 -1.09
C LEU A 219 1.22 6.62 -0.68
N TYR A 220 0.13 6.17 -0.08
CA TYR A 220 0.01 4.76 0.32
C TYR A 220 0.05 3.86 -0.92
N THR A 221 0.77 2.76 -0.81
CA THR A 221 0.98 1.82 -1.91
C THR A 221 0.78 0.40 -1.42
N THR A 222 0.36 -0.48 -2.33
CA THR A 222 0.31 -1.91 -2.08
C THR A 222 1.02 -2.68 -3.19
N ALA A 223 1.52 -3.87 -2.84
CA ALA A 223 2.08 -4.85 -3.75
C ALA A 223 1.15 -6.04 -3.86
N VAL A 224 0.87 -6.47 -5.08
CA VAL A 224 0.14 -7.71 -5.38
C VAL A 224 1.14 -8.78 -5.73
N MET A 225 1.07 -9.88 -5.02
CA MET A 225 2.01 -11.00 -5.17
C MET A 225 1.27 -12.30 -5.40
N ALA A 226 1.93 -13.21 -6.13
CA ALA A 226 1.56 -14.61 -6.14
C ALA A 226 2.59 -15.44 -5.36
N ASN A 227 2.17 -16.62 -4.85
CA ASN A 227 3.15 -17.62 -4.45
C ASN A 227 4.00 -18.00 -5.68
N LYS A 228 5.32 -17.91 -5.57
CA LYS A 228 6.24 -18.12 -6.70
C LYS A 228 6.13 -19.51 -7.29
N LYS A 229 6.12 -20.55 -6.45
CA LYS A 229 6.01 -21.93 -6.91
C LYS A 229 4.68 -22.20 -7.64
N PHE A 230 3.58 -21.65 -7.14
CA PHE A 230 2.29 -21.71 -7.84
C PHE A 230 2.40 -21.05 -9.21
N TYR A 231 2.92 -19.82 -9.28
CA TYR A 231 3.02 -19.07 -10.53
C TYR A 231 3.92 -19.77 -11.55
N GLU A 232 5.11 -20.23 -11.16
CA GLU A 232 6.05 -20.94 -12.04
C GLU A 232 5.54 -22.30 -12.51
N SER A 233 4.73 -22.99 -11.68
CA SER A 233 4.12 -24.29 -12.05
C SER A 233 2.84 -24.15 -12.85
N SER A 234 2.28 -22.95 -12.95
CA SER A 234 1.09 -22.66 -13.77
C SER A 234 1.41 -22.77 -15.26
N THR A 235 0.38 -23.12 -16.06
CA THR A 235 0.56 -23.17 -17.52
C THR A 235 0.87 -21.79 -18.08
N LEU A 236 1.53 -21.72 -19.25
CA LEU A 236 1.77 -20.45 -19.96
C LEU A 236 0.45 -19.70 -20.25
N ALA A 237 -0.65 -20.42 -20.46
CA ALA A 237 -1.98 -19.83 -20.66
C ALA A 237 -2.48 -19.17 -19.37
N ASP A 238 -2.29 -19.82 -18.22
CA ASP A 238 -2.68 -19.27 -16.91
C ASP A 238 -1.80 -18.08 -16.54
N GLN A 239 -0.48 -18.14 -16.73
CA GLN A 239 0.42 -17.02 -16.51
C GLN A 239 0.04 -15.79 -17.37
N ALA A 240 -0.29 -16.04 -18.66
CA ALA A 240 -0.77 -14.97 -19.56
C ALA A 240 -2.13 -14.41 -19.11
N LEU A 241 -3.03 -15.24 -18.58
CA LEU A 241 -4.32 -14.82 -18.03
C LEU A 241 -4.12 -13.99 -16.75
N ILE A 242 -3.28 -14.44 -15.82
CA ILE A 242 -2.91 -13.70 -14.60
C ILE A 242 -2.33 -12.33 -14.98
N SER A 243 -1.40 -12.28 -15.92
CA SER A 243 -0.78 -11.02 -16.38
C SER A 243 -1.83 -10.06 -16.96
N ARG A 244 -2.77 -10.53 -17.79
CA ARG A 244 -3.87 -9.70 -18.33
C ARG A 244 -4.79 -9.20 -17.24
N ALA A 245 -5.18 -10.06 -16.29
CA ALA A 245 -6.04 -9.70 -15.17
C ALA A 245 -5.37 -8.66 -14.28
N THR A 246 -4.10 -8.87 -13.94
CA THR A 246 -3.26 -7.93 -13.19
C THR A 246 -3.21 -6.57 -13.88
N LYS A 247 -2.84 -6.53 -15.17
CA LYS A 247 -2.75 -5.27 -15.92
C LYS A 247 -4.08 -4.52 -15.94
N ALA A 248 -5.18 -5.20 -16.28
CA ALA A 248 -6.49 -4.57 -16.39
C ALA A 248 -7.04 -4.11 -15.03
N ALA A 249 -6.75 -4.82 -13.96
CA ALA A 249 -7.11 -4.39 -12.60
C ALA A 249 -6.25 -3.21 -12.14
N THR A 250 -4.93 -3.21 -12.44
CA THR A 250 -4.02 -2.10 -12.12
C THR A 250 -4.39 -0.83 -12.88
N ASP A 251 -4.65 -0.91 -14.19
CA ASP A 251 -5.07 0.25 -14.98
C ASP A 251 -6.36 0.88 -14.45
N PHE A 252 -7.29 0.05 -13.99
CA PHE A 252 -8.54 0.52 -13.42
C PHE A 252 -8.33 1.17 -12.04
N ILE A 253 -7.58 0.51 -11.14
CA ILE A 253 -7.49 0.95 -9.75
C ILE A 253 -6.72 2.27 -9.62
N ILE A 254 -5.72 2.53 -10.47
CA ILE A 254 -4.98 3.80 -10.51
C ILE A 254 -5.92 4.99 -10.75
N GLU A 255 -6.95 4.82 -11.56
CA GLU A 255 -7.95 5.87 -11.78
C GLU A 255 -9.00 5.90 -10.66
N TYR A 256 -9.50 4.74 -10.26
CA TYR A 256 -10.60 4.60 -9.30
C TYR A 256 -10.26 5.11 -7.89
N GLN A 257 -9.00 4.97 -7.45
CA GLN A 257 -8.58 5.42 -6.11
C GLN A 257 -8.90 6.90 -5.83
N ARG A 258 -8.88 7.75 -6.88
CA ARG A 258 -9.23 9.18 -6.74
C ARG A 258 -10.73 9.39 -6.48
N GLU A 259 -11.57 8.62 -7.15
CA GLU A 259 -13.02 8.68 -6.95
C GLU A 259 -13.36 8.23 -5.53
N LEU A 260 -12.70 7.18 -5.06
CA LEU A 260 -12.90 6.66 -3.71
C LEU A 260 -12.41 7.65 -2.65
N GLU A 261 -11.25 8.32 -2.84
CA GLU A 261 -10.76 9.36 -1.93
C GLU A 261 -11.77 10.52 -1.81
N VAL A 262 -12.31 11.00 -2.94
CA VAL A 262 -13.33 12.07 -2.95
C VAL A 262 -14.60 11.63 -2.22
N SER A 263 -15.08 10.43 -2.51
CA SER A 263 -16.25 9.84 -1.87
C SER A 263 -16.08 9.70 -0.36
N ALA A 264 -14.94 9.19 0.09
CA ALA A 264 -14.61 9.03 1.50
C ALA A 264 -14.60 10.39 2.24
N LYS A 265 -13.95 11.41 1.66
CA LYS A 265 -13.94 12.78 2.21
C LYS A 265 -15.36 13.32 2.39
N LEU A 266 -16.24 13.13 1.41
CA LEU A 266 -17.65 13.57 1.48
C LEU A 266 -18.42 12.79 2.55
N THR A 267 -18.25 11.48 2.62
CA THR A 267 -18.91 10.62 3.61
C THR A 267 -18.50 11.01 5.03
N ILE A 268 -17.21 11.17 5.30
CA ILE A 268 -16.70 11.59 6.61
C ILE A 268 -17.27 12.96 6.98
N LYS A 269 -17.25 13.93 6.06
CA LYS A 269 -17.79 15.28 6.31
C LYS A 269 -19.28 15.26 6.66
N LYS A 270 -20.06 14.38 6.02
CA LYS A 270 -21.48 14.20 6.29
C LYS A 270 -21.72 13.50 7.63
N SER A 271 -20.95 12.45 7.93
CA SER A 271 -21.14 11.61 9.12
C SER A 271 -20.65 12.27 10.40
N LYS A 272 -19.58 13.08 10.32
CA LYS A 272 -19.02 13.83 11.45
C LYS A 272 -18.71 15.28 11.06
N PRO A 273 -19.70 16.16 10.98
CA PRO A 273 -19.52 17.54 10.51
C PRO A 273 -18.53 18.40 11.31
N ASN A 274 -18.26 18.01 12.56
CA ASN A 274 -17.36 18.73 13.49
C ASN A 274 -15.90 18.31 13.36
N VAL A 275 -15.55 17.34 12.50
CA VAL A 275 -14.14 17.01 12.23
C VAL A 275 -13.46 18.20 11.57
N GLN A 276 -12.30 18.57 12.10
CA GLN A 276 -11.48 19.62 11.52
C GLN A 276 -10.59 19.05 10.41
N TYR A 277 -10.66 19.64 9.23
CA TYR A 277 -9.83 19.30 8.08
C TYR A 277 -8.71 20.31 7.95
N ILE A 278 -7.47 19.83 7.96
CA ILE A 278 -6.27 20.67 7.88
C ILE A 278 -5.42 20.18 6.72
N THR A 279 -5.12 21.07 5.78
CA THR A 279 -4.06 20.87 4.80
C THR A 279 -2.93 21.84 5.12
N LEU A 280 -1.73 21.33 5.33
CA LEU A 280 -0.58 22.17 5.59
C LEU A 280 -0.16 22.94 4.33
N THR A 281 0.16 24.21 4.49
CA THR A 281 0.79 25.01 3.45
C THR A 281 2.22 24.52 3.16
N ASP A 282 2.79 24.93 2.04
CA ASP A 282 4.17 24.55 1.70
C ASP A 282 5.19 25.02 2.75
N ALA A 283 4.98 26.19 3.34
CA ALA A 283 5.81 26.70 4.41
C ALA A 283 5.74 25.83 5.68
N GLU A 284 4.54 25.34 6.03
CA GLU A 284 4.33 24.45 7.18
C GLU A 284 4.87 23.03 6.91
N ARG A 285 4.88 22.57 5.65
CA ARG A 285 5.45 21.29 5.24
C ARG A 285 6.98 21.28 5.23
N GLU A 286 7.63 22.43 5.03
CA GLU A 286 9.08 22.48 4.84
C GLU A 286 9.88 21.88 6.00
N PRO A 287 9.58 22.10 7.30
CA PRO A 287 10.27 21.43 8.41
C PRO A 287 10.15 19.90 8.38
N PHE A 288 9.04 19.37 7.86
CA PHE A 288 8.82 17.91 7.67
C PHE A 288 9.67 17.40 6.48
N ARG A 289 9.72 18.15 5.36
CA ARG A 289 10.59 17.83 4.20
C ARG A 289 12.07 17.81 4.58
N GLN A 290 12.52 18.74 5.43
CA GLN A 290 13.90 18.69 5.95
C GLN A 290 14.17 17.44 6.80
N SER A 291 13.18 16.99 7.56
CA SER A 291 13.30 15.76 8.35
C SER A 291 13.38 14.50 7.47
N ALA A 292 12.73 14.50 6.31
CA ALA A 292 12.77 13.40 5.36
C ALA A 292 14.19 13.04 4.88
N LYS A 293 15.09 14.02 4.79
CA LYS A 293 16.50 13.77 4.44
C LYS A 293 17.20 12.83 5.44
N LYS A 294 16.89 12.98 6.72
CA LYS A 294 17.42 12.10 7.78
C LYS A 294 16.84 10.69 7.65
N VAL A 295 15.57 10.59 7.29
CA VAL A 295 14.90 9.28 7.08
C VAL A 295 15.51 8.55 5.88
N GLN A 296 15.80 9.25 4.79
CA GLN A 296 16.52 8.65 3.65
C GLN A 296 17.91 8.12 4.05
N SER A 297 18.63 8.84 4.92
CA SER A 297 19.92 8.36 5.44
C SER A 297 19.74 7.09 6.28
N LYS A 298 18.70 7.03 7.12
CA LYS A 298 18.36 5.84 7.91
C LYS A 298 17.98 4.65 7.06
N PHE A 299 17.22 4.86 5.98
CA PHE A 299 16.92 3.83 5.01
C PHE A 299 18.21 3.25 4.38
N ILE A 300 19.13 4.11 3.92
CA ILE A 300 20.39 3.66 3.33
C ILE A 300 21.27 2.94 4.38
N GLU A 301 21.29 3.42 5.62
CA GLU A 301 22.01 2.77 6.72
C GLU A 301 21.49 1.33 6.97
N ALA A 302 20.17 1.16 6.95
CA ALA A 302 19.53 -0.14 7.20
C ALA A 302 19.66 -1.13 6.02
N THR A 303 19.66 -0.63 4.78
CA THR A 303 19.63 -1.45 3.56
C THR A 303 20.96 -1.52 2.80
N GLY A 304 21.93 -0.71 3.21
CA GLY A 304 23.29 -0.71 2.65
C GLY A 304 23.34 -0.29 1.16
N PRO A 305 24.30 -0.89 0.41
CA PRO A 305 24.49 -0.57 -1.01
C PRO A 305 23.26 -0.87 -1.88
N SER A 306 22.51 -1.92 -1.56
CA SER A 306 21.26 -2.30 -2.26
C SER A 306 20.23 -1.19 -2.19
N GLY A 307 19.87 -0.75 -0.98
CA GLY A 307 18.90 0.33 -0.81
C GLY A 307 19.34 1.67 -1.40
N LYS A 308 20.65 1.97 -1.36
CA LYS A 308 21.21 3.16 -2.02
C LYS A 308 21.00 3.11 -3.55
N ALA A 309 21.25 1.95 -4.15
CA ALA A 309 21.05 1.75 -5.60
C ALA A 309 19.57 1.84 -5.96
N ILE A 310 18.69 1.21 -5.17
CA ILE A 310 17.24 1.25 -5.36
C ILE A 310 16.69 2.67 -5.23
N LEU A 311 17.09 3.41 -4.21
CA LEU A 311 16.67 4.82 -4.05
C LEU A 311 17.12 5.69 -5.23
N LYS A 312 18.30 5.41 -5.78
CA LYS A 312 18.78 6.10 -6.99
C LYS A 312 17.87 5.76 -8.19
N GLN A 313 17.63 4.49 -8.44
CA GLN A 313 16.77 4.03 -9.54
C GLN A 313 15.34 4.58 -9.40
N LEU A 314 14.77 4.55 -8.19
CA LEU A 314 13.47 5.13 -7.91
C LEU A 314 13.41 6.62 -8.29
N LYS A 315 14.43 7.40 -7.94
CA LYS A 315 14.50 8.83 -8.30
C LYS A 315 14.63 9.03 -9.82
N GLU A 316 15.32 8.16 -10.53
CA GLU A 316 15.40 8.18 -11.99
C GLU A 316 14.02 7.90 -12.60
N ASP A 317 13.32 6.84 -12.15
CA ASP A 317 11.96 6.50 -12.61
C ASP A 317 10.96 7.65 -12.35
N LEU A 318 11.07 8.31 -11.19
CA LEU A 318 10.22 9.47 -10.84
C LEU A 318 10.54 10.71 -11.69
N ASN A 319 11.80 10.90 -12.04
CA ASN A 319 12.18 12.00 -12.95
C ASN A 319 11.66 11.73 -14.37
N ASP A 320 11.69 10.48 -14.83
CA ASP A 320 11.10 10.10 -16.12
C ASP A 320 9.58 10.36 -16.12
N ALA A 321 8.88 10.07 -15.00
CA ALA A 321 7.45 10.35 -14.86
C ALA A 321 7.12 11.85 -14.92
N LYS A 322 7.98 12.72 -14.40
CA LYS A 322 7.80 14.18 -14.45
C LYS A 322 7.96 14.78 -15.83
N ASN A 323 8.74 14.13 -16.69
CA ASN A 323 9.08 14.62 -18.04
C ASN A 323 8.13 14.11 -19.13
N ARG A 324 7.06 13.40 -18.74
CA ARG A 324 6.02 12.86 -19.62
C ARG A 324 4.71 13.62 -19.48
#